data_788d71f37dd5eb09acb84fd6637aa441
#
_entry.id   788d71f37dd5eb09acb84fd6637aa441
#
_cell.length_a   1.000
_cell.length_b   1.000
_cell.length_c   1.000
_cell.angle_alpha   90.00
_cell.angle_beta   90.00
_cell.angle_gamma   90.00
#
_symmetry.space_group_name_H-M   'P 1'
#
loop_
_entity.id
_entity.type
_entity.pdbx_description
1 polymer ?
#
loop_
_entity_poly.entity_id
_entity_poly.type
_entity_poly.pdbx_seq_one_letter_code
_entity_poly.pdbx_strand_id
1 'polypeptide(L)'
;MLLKLESDTEHDLSIAFMLTFRCNYDCSYCESHDVNHPLNNKPPKSISDALNYVTSFYQNKSIIINILGGEPFLYKNIFNMFNNLEERIDIKVTTNLSFTLDFIKKTFNNTKINIKASFHPEYADPYEFVKKVKYLQQNNFNITSNISMHPNKSHFEKAIYILENLPRSKPHILSNMSVNGLIFGDSFSYSPSQIKTIKKYSGSLKKYIKCTYPDNIKYVTHQDLISKNLDNFKG
;
A
#
# COMPACT_ATOMS: atom_id res chain seq x y z
N MET A 1 13.02 4.85 11.94
CA MET A 1 12.37 3.61 11.44
C MET A 1 10.95 3.65 11.97
N LEU A 2 9.95 3.85 11.09
CA LEU A 2 8.55 3.82 11.51
C LEU A 2 8.08 2.36 11.39
N LEU A 3 8.02 1.66 12.52
CA LEU A 3 7.34 0.39 12.66
C LEU A 3 5.97 0.67 13.26
N LYS A 4 4.91 0.33 12.57
CA LYS A 4 3.56 0.35 13.08
C LYS A 4 3.08 -1.09 13.25
N LEU A 5 2.67 -1.45 14.44
CA LEU A 5 2.01 -2.73 14.69
C LEU A 5 0.52 -2.56 14.37
N GLU A 6 0.01 -3.40 13.48
CA GLU A 6 -1.40 -3.42 13.09
C GLU A 6 -1.97 -4.81 13.39
N SER A 7 -3.22 -4.90 13.78
CA SER A 7 -3.91 -6.18 13.85
C SER A 7 -4.33 -6.62 12.44
N ASP A 8 -3.87 -7.77 12.01
CA ASP A 8 -4.36 -8.45 10.81
C ASP A 8 -5.24 -9.62 11.25
N THR A 9 -6.31 -9.92 10.51
CA THR A 9 -7.22 -11.01 10.84
C THR A 9 -6.63 -12.38 10.52
N GLU A 10 -5.59 -12.44 9.70
CA GLU A 10 -4.94 -13.68 9.24
C GLU A 10 -3.61 -13.95 9.95
N HIS A 11 -3.00 -12.92 10.55
CA HIS A 11 -1.70 -13.01 11.22
C HIS A 11 -1.79 -12.47 12.64
N ASP A 12 -1.03 -13.08 13.55
CA ASP A 12 -0.92 -12.63 14.94
C ASP A 12 -0.24 -11.26 15.05
N LEU A 13 0.71 -10.99 14.15
CA LEU A 13 1.50 -9.76 14.13
C LEU A 13 1.63 -9.22 12.71
N SER A 14 1.25 -7.99 12.51
CA SER A 14 1.42 -7.24 11.27
C SER A 14 2.35 -6.06 11.50
N ILE A 15 3.44 -6.00 10.73
CA ILE A 15 4.45 -4.94 10.82
C ILE A 15 4.40 -4.11 9.53
N ALA A 16 4.09 -2.82 9.64
CA ALA A 16 4.24 -1.89 8.53
C ALA A 16 5.66 -1.32 8.52
N PHE A 17 6.38 -1.50 7.42
CA PHE A 17 7.76 -1.08 7.26
C PHE A 17 7.95 -0.17 6.05
N MET A 18 8.37 1.07 6.30
CA MET A 18 8.73 2.03 5.25
C MET A 18 10.15 1.73 4.75
N LEU A 19 10.24 1.07 3.59
CA LEU A 19 11.52 0.61 3.04
C LEU A 19 12.32 1.76 2.39
N THR A 20 11.63 2.62 1.66
CA THR A 20 12.23 3.72 0.92
C THR A 20 11.27 4.89 0.82
N PHE A 21 11.80 6.09 0.67
CA PHE A 21 11.03 7.31 0.38
C PHE A 21 11.21 7.76 -1.08
N ARG A 22 11.97 7.01 -1.89
CA ARG A 22 12.05 7.25 -3.34
C ARG A 22 10.81 6.73 -4.03
N CYS A 23 10.26 7.54 -4.91
CA CYS A 23 9.18 7.15 -5.81
C CYS A 23 9.47 7.68 -7.20
N ASN A 24 8.98 6.99 -8.22
CA ASN A 24 8.99 7.46 -9.59
C ASN A 24 7.70 8.24 -9.95
N TYR A 25 6.77 8.39 -9.01
CA TYR A 25 5.61 9.27 -9.06
C TYR A 25 5.80 10.39 -8.05
N ASP A 26 5.26 11.57 -8.38
CA ASP A 26 5.23 12.76 -7.54
C ASP A 26 3.76 13.20 -7.36
N CYS A 27 2.96 12.29 -6.77
CA CYS A 27 1.53 12.53 -6.60
C CYS A 27 1.28 13.69 -5.64
N SER A 28 0.42 14.63 -6.04
CA SER A 28 0.11 15.85 -5.28
C SER A 28 -0.44 15.60 -3.86
N TYR A 29 -0.92 14.39 -3.61
CA TYR A 29 -1.50 13.94 -2.34
C TYR A 29 -0.59 13.00 -1.53
N CYS A 30 0.65 12.80 -1.94
CA CYS A 30 1.56 11.85 -1.30
C CYS A 30 2.53 12.54 -0.34
N GLU A 31 2.57 12.05 0.90
CA GLU A 31 3.51 12.55 1.93
C GLU A 31 4.85 11.78 1.96
N SER A 32 4.96 10.69 1.19
CA SER A 32 6.09 9.74 1.29
C SER A 32 7.16 9.99 0.23
N HIS A 33 7.43 11.24 -0.13
CA HIS A 33 8.40 11.58 -1.16
C HIS A 33 9.57 12.39 -0.57
N ASP A 34 10.64 11.69 -0.18
CA ASP A 34 11.90 12.29 0.26
C ASP A 34 13.08 11.52 -0.35
N VAL A 35 13.64 12.05 -1.42
CA VAL A 35 14.77 11.43 -2.16
C VAL A 35 16.06 11.35 -1.35
N ASN A 36 16.21 12.19 -0.32
CA ASN A 36 17.39 12.29 0.52
C ASN A 36 17.29 11.51 1.83
N HIS A 37 16.16 10.85 2.08
CA HIS A 37 15.93 10.14 3.32
C HIS A 37 17.00 9.04 3.56
N PRO A 38 17.59 8.94 4.75
CA PRO A 38 18.70 8.01 5.04
C PRO A 38 18.38 6.53 4.77
N LEU A 39 17.11 6.10 4.90
CA LEU A 39 16.69 4.72 4.63
C LEU A 39 16.86 4.34 3.15
N ASN A 40 16.83 5.31 2.23
CA ASN A 40 16.98 5.05 0.81
C ASN A 40 18.28 4.33 0.42
N ASN A 41 19.31 4.42 1.27
CA ASN A 41 20.66 3.92 0.99
C ASN A 41 21.11 2.83 1.97
N LYS A 42 20.23 2.33 2.85
CA LYS A 42 20.61 1.25 3.76
C LYS A 42 20.85 -0.06 2.99
N PRO A 43 21.86 -0.85 3.33
CA PRO A 43 22.07 -2.15 2.69
C PRO A 43 20.89 -3.11 2.91
N PRO A 44 20.47 -3.90 1.91
CA PRO A 44 19.37 -4.87 2.05
C PRO A 44 19.55 -5.83 3.22
N LYS A 45 20.78 -6.35 3.43
CA LYS A 45 21.11 -7.24 4.53
C LYS A 45 20.89 -6.60 5.90
N SER A 46 21.29 -5.33 6.09
CA SER A 46 21.08 -4.64 7.37
C SER A 46 19.60 -4.48 7.70
N ILE A 47 18.75 -4.34 6.69
CA ILE A 47 17.29 -4.25 6.88
C ILE A 47 16.72 -5.61 7.23
N SER A 48 17.06 -6.67 6.50
CA SER A 48 16.58 -8.02 6.82
C SER A 48 17.07 -8.49 8.19
N ASP A 49 18.34 -8.21 8.56
CA ASP A 49 18.86 -8.55 9.89
C ASP A 49 18.06 -7.84 11.00
N ALA A 50 17.75 -6.55 10.82
CA ALA A 50 16.94 -5.79 11.78
C ALA A 50 15.50 -6.31 11.88
N LEU A 51 14.88 -6.68 10.76
CA LEU A 51 13.54 -7.25 10.74
C LEU A 51 13.52 -8.64 11.38
N ASN A 52 14.47 -9.52 11.06
CA ASN A 52 14.62 -10.83 11.68
C ASN A 52 14.85 -10.71 13.20
N TYR A 53 15.67 -9.74 13.62
CA TYR A 53 15.87 -9.47 15.05
C TYR A 53 14.58 -9.08 15.76
N VAL A 54 13.80 -8.15 15.19
CA VAL A 54 12.51 -7.73 15.78
C VAL A 54 11.53 -8.92 15.82
N THR A 55 11.45 -9.70 14.75
CA THR A 55 10.51 -10.84 14.66
C THR A 55 10.94 -12.01 15.54
N SER A 56 12.22 -12.13 15.91
CA SER A 56 12.71 -13.19 16.81
C SER A 56 12.09 -13.16 18.21
N PHE A 57 11.60 -12.01 18.66
CA PHE A 57 10.85 -11.89 19.92
C PHE A 57 9.44 -12.51 19.86
N TYR A 58 8.96 -12.89 18.66
CA TYR A 58 7.61 -13.38 18.40
C TYR A 58 7.63 -14.75 17.73
N GLN A 59 8.46 -15.68 18.23
CA GLN A 59 8.76 -16.97 17.57
C GLN A 59 7.53 -17.84 17.30
N ASN A 60 6.52 -17.80 18.17
CA ASN A 60 5.29 -18.62 18.07
C ASN A 60 4.13 -17.85 17.40
N LYS A 61 4.41 -16.76 16.70
CA LYS A 61 3.41 -15.92 16.06
C LYS A 61 3.53 -16.01 14.53
N SER A 62 2.39 -16.04 13.86
CA SER A 62 2.34 -15.81 12.43
C SER A 62 2.57 -14.31 12.16
N ILE A 63 3.49 -14.00 11.27
CA ILE A 63 3.95 -12.62 11.07
C ILE A 63 3.81 -12.25 9.60
N ILE A 64 3.24 -11.06 9.34
CA ILE A 64 3.28 -10.43 8.03
C ILE A 64 4.02 -9.09 8.10
N ILE A 65 4.96 -8.87 7.19
CA ILE A 65 5.63 -7.59 7.00
C ILE A 65 5.04 -6.89 5.78
N ASN A 66 4.35 -5.77 6.02
CA ASN A 66 3.83 -4.90 4.97
C ASN A 66 4.93 -3.92 4.55
N ILE A 67 5.56 -4.17 3.42
CA ILE A 67 6.58 -3.29 2.84
C ILE A 67 5.88 -2.13 2.14
N LEU A 68 6.15 -0.94 2.63
CA LEU A 68 5.60 0.32 2.17
C LEU A 68 6.74 1.25 1.74
N GLY A 69 6.38 2.45 1.30
CA GLY A 69 7.33 3.50 0.99
C GLY A 69 6.87 4.40 -0.14
N GLY A 70 7.79 5.07 -0.80
CA GLY A 70 7.54 5.65 -2.10
C GLY A 70 7.16 4.55 -3.09
N GLU A 71 8.15 4.03 -3.85
CA GLU A 71 7.95 2.80 -4.63
C GLU A 71 9.00 1.76 -4.18
N PRO A 72 8.58 0.69 -3.47
CA PRO A 72 9.52 -0.28 -2.91
C PRO A 72 10.42 -0.96 -3.94
N PHE A 73 9.92 -1.20 -5.16
CA PHE A 73 10.72 -1.85 -6.20
C PHE A 73 11.78 -0.94 -6.84
N LEU A 74 11.85 0.33 -6.47
CA LEU A 74 13.00 1.20 -6.75
C LEU A 74 14.16 0.97 -5.78
N TYR A 75 13.92 0.25 -4.67
CA TYR A 75 14.97 -0.07 -3.72
C TYR A 75 15.89 -1.14 -4.31
N LYS A 76 17.18 -0.79 -4.39
CA LYS A 76 18.20 -1.66 -5.03
C LYS A 76 18.29 -3.01 -4.30
N ASN A 77 18.20 -4.10 -5.06
CA ASN A 77 18.34 -5.47 -4.55
C ASN A 77 17.27 -5.85 -3.51
N ILE A 78 16.04 -5.35 -3.64
CA ILE A 78 14.91 -5.67 -2.74
C ILE A 78 14.70 -7.18 -2.57
N PHE A 79 14.90 -7.98 -3.62
CA PHE A 79 14.75 -9.43 -3.57
C PHE A 79 15.80 -10.09 -2.70
N ASN A 80 17.03 -9.54 -2.62
CA ASN A 80 18.03 -10.01 -1.67
C ASN A 80 17.60 -9.76 -0.22
N MET A 81 16.88 -8.67 0.03
CA MET A 81 16.30 -8.43 1.34
C MET A 81 15.23 -9.49 1.66
N PHE A 82 14.33 -9.77 0.72
CA PHE A 82 13.28 -10.78 0.91
C PHE A 82 13.86 -12.18 1.14
N ASN A 83 14.86 -12.58 0.37
CA ASN A 83 15.51 -13.88 0.49
C ASN A 83 16.30 -14.07 1.81
N ASN A 84 16.62 -12.99 2.51
CA ASN A 84 17.29 -13.02 3.81
C ASN A 84 16.30 -12.93 5.00
N LEU A 85 15.00 -12.79 4.75
CA LEU A 85 13.99 -12.90 5.81
C LEU A 85 13.72 -14.37 6.15
N GLU A 86 13.36 -14.64 7.40
CA GLU A 86 12.98 -15.98 7.84
C GLU A 86 11.76 -16.50 7.07
N GLU A 87 11.75 -17.77 6.70
CA GLU A 87 10.67 -18.39 5.88
C GLU A 87 9.26 -18.28 6.48
N ARG A 88 9.17 -18.17 7.81
CA ARG A 88 7.91 -18.02 8.55
C ARG A 88 7.29 -16.63 8.42
N ILE A 89 8.01 -15.66 7.80
CA ILE A 89 7.56 -14.29 7.64
C ILE A 89 6.89 -14.14 6.28
N ASP A 90 5.62 -13.81 6.29
CA ASP A 90 4.91 -13.42 5.09
C ASP A 90 5.24 -11.99 4.69
N ILE A 91 5.40 -11.78 3.40
CA ILE A 91 5.74 -10.47 2.85
C ILE A 91 4.57 -9.95 2.02
N LYS A 92 4.16 -8.71 2.27
CA LYS A 92 3.20 -7.99 1.47
C LYS A 92 3.81 -6.68 0.99
N VAL A 93 3.86 -6.46 -0.31
CA VAL A 93 4.45 -5.26 -0.90
C VAL A 93 3.37 -4.36 -1.48
N THR A 94 3.34 -3.11 -1.04
CA THR A 94 2.50 -2.08 -1.66
C THR A 94 3.29 -1.40 -2.77
N THR A 95 2.80 -1.45 -4.01
CA THR A 95 3.50 -0.94 -5.20
C THR A 95 2.54 -0.21 -6.13
N ASN A 96 3.04 0.79 -6.84
CA ASN A 96 2.29 1.50 -7.87
C ASN A 96 2.23 0.76 -9.22
N LEU A 97 2.88 -0.41 -9.34
CA LEU A 97 3.00 -1.22 -10.57
C LEU A 97 3.48 -0.44 -11.80
N SER A 98 4.33 0.57 -11.61
CA SER A 98 4.87 1.37 -12.72
C SER A 98 5.79 0.60 -13.66
N PHE A 99 6.31 -0.54 -13.24
CA PHE A 99 7.22 -1.37 -14.02
C PHE A 99 6.56 -1.98 -15.24
N THR A 100 7.38 -2.33 -16.23
CA THR A 100 6.91 -3.03 -17.43
C THR A 100 6.39 -4.43 -17.08
N LEU A 101 5.48 -4.95 -17.91
CA LEU A 101 4.98 -6.30 -17.73
C LEU A 101 6.11 -7.35 -17.83
N ASP A 102 7.12 -7.10 -18.68
CA ASP A 102 8.27 -7.99 -18.81
C ASP A 102 9.16 -8.01 -17.57
N PHE A 103 9.31 -6.86 -16.90
CA PHE A 103 9.97 -6.83 -15.60
C PHE A 103 9.19 -7.67 -14.57
N ILE A 104 7.87 -7.50 -14.50
CA ILE A 104 7.01 -8.27 -13.59
C ILE A 104 7.15 -9.77 -13.86
N LYS A 105 7.06 -10.19 -15.14
CA LYS A 105 7.22 -11.58 -15.55
C LYS A 105 8.55 -12.20 -15.12
N LYS A 106 9.65 -11.47 -15.32
CA LYS A 106 10.99 -11.96 -14.99
C LYS A 106 11.25 -12.02 -13.49
N THR A 107 10.69 -11.06 -12.74
CA THR A 107 11.12 -10.80 -11.37
C THR A 107 10.20 -11.47 -10.34
N PHE A 108 8.89 -11.53 -10.62
CA PHE A 108 7.90 -11.98 -9.64
C PHE A 108 7.65 -13.49 -9.66
N ASN A 109 7.90 -14.17 -10.77
CA ASN A 109 7.57 -15.60 -10.94
C ASN A 109 8.20 -16.54 -9.89
N ASN A 110 9.26 -16.11 -9.23
CA ASN A 110 9.99 -16.92 -8.23
C ASN A 110 9.87 -16.37 -6.81
N THR A 111 8.90 -15.48 -6.53
CA THR A 111 8.78 -14.84 -5.23
C THR A 111 7.46 -15.19 -4.54
N LYS A 112 7.54 -15.52 -3.25
CA LYS A 112 6.35 -15.72 -2.38
C LYS A 112 5.96 -14.40 -1.74
N ILE A 113 5.53 -13.42 -2.55
CA ILE A 113 5.08 -12.14 -2.04
C ILE A 113 3.59 -11.93 -2.29
N ASN A 114 2.93 -11.33 -1.31
CA ASN A 114 1.59 -10.78 -1.48
C ASN A 114 1.71 -9.35 -2.06
N ILE A 115 0.87 -8.99 -2.99
CA ILE A 115 0.94 -7.70 -3.68
C ILE A 115 -0.28 -6.85 -3.34
N LYS A 116 -0.04 -5.62 -2.91
CA LYS A 116 -1.06 -4.58 -2.85
C LYS A 116 -0.76 -3.57 -3.94
N ALA A 117 -1.44 -3.70 -5.08
CA ALA A 117 -1.28 -2.81 -6.21
C ALA A 117 -2.06 -1.51 -5.97
N SER A 118 -1.36 -0.38 -5.91
CA SER A 118 -1.96 0.93 -5.70
C SER A 118 -2.03 1.71 -7.02
N PHE A 119 -3.26 2.04 -7.44
CA PHE A 119 -3.48 2.89 -8.60
C PHE A 119 -3.45 4.36 -8.22
N HIS A 120 -2.56 5.10 -8.84
CA HIS A 120 -2.37 6.54 -8.66
C HIS A 120 -2.77 7.28 -9.94
N PRO A 121 -3.98 7.88 -10.01
CA PRO A 121 -4.58 8.35 -11.26
C PRO A 121 -3.87 9.53 -11.90
N GLU A 122 -3.03 10.28 -11.18
CA GLU A 122 -2.24 11.38 -11.74
C GLU A 122 -1.16 10.86 -12.70
N TYR A 123 -0.58 9.69 -12.43
CA TYR A 123 0.58 9.17 -13.15
C TYR A 123 0.33 7.85 -13.87
N ALA A 124 -0.50 6.98 -13.28
CA ALA A 124 -0.69 5.64 -13.81
C ALA A 124 -1.64 5.64 -15.02
N ASP A 125 -1.27 4.88 -16.05
CA ASP A 125 -2.17 4.52 -17.14
C ASP A 125 -3.14 3.42 -16.69
N PRO A 126 -4.46 3.62 -16.80
CA PRO A 126 -5.44 2.66 -16.28
C PRO A 126 -5.47 1.36 -17.09
N TYR A 127 -5.16 1.39 -18.40
CA TYR A 127 -5.15 0.20 -19.25
C TYR A 127 -3.98 -0.72 -18.90
N GLU A 128 -2.78 -0.14 -18.78
CA GLU A 128 -1.59 -0.89 -18.37
C GLU A 128 -1.70 -1.40 -16.93
N PHE A 129 -2.31 -0.64 -16.03
CA PHE A 129 -2.55 -1.10 -14.67
C PHE A 129 -3.47 -2.33 -14.65
N VAL A 130 -4.62 -2.28 -15.34
CA VAL A 130 -5.55 -3.41 -15.45
C VAL A 130 -4.88 -4.63 -16.06
N LYS A 131 -4.10 -4.45 -17.13
CA LYS A 131 -3.36 -5.52 -17.79
C LYS A 131 -2.38 -6.23 -16.84
N LYS A 132 -1.61 -5.47 -16.06
CA LYS A 132 -0.66 -6.01 -15.08
C LYS A 132 -1.36 -6.74 -13.94
N VAL A 133 -2.44 -6.16 -13.39
CA VAL A 133 -3.23 -6.81 -12.34
C VAL A 133 -3.83 -8.12 -12.83
N LYS A 134 -4.43 -8.13 -14.03
CA LYS A 134 -4.97 -9.36 -14.63
C LYS A 134 -3.90 -10.42 -14.82
N TYR A 135 -2.73 -10.04 -15.33
CA TYR A 135 -1.61 -10.97 -15.48
C TYR A 135 -1.21 -11.60 -14.14
N LEU A 136 -1.05 -10.80 -13.09
CA LEU A 136 -0.70 -11.29 -11.76
C LEU A 136 -1.76 -12.24 -11.21
N GLN A 137 -3.04 -11.90 -11.37
CA GLN A 137 -4.15 -12.78 -10.95
C GLN A 137 -4.17 -14.12 -11.71
N GLN A 138 -3.94 -14.10 -13.02
CA GLN A 138 -3.89 -15.29 -13.86
C GLN A 138 -2.71 -16.21 -13.54
N ASN A 139 -1.63 -15.65 -12.99
CA ASN A 139 -0.44 -16.40 -12.56
C ASN A 139 -0.44 -16.70 -11.04
N ASN A 140 -1.63 -16.70 -10.41
CA ASN A 140 -1.87 -17.11 -9.03
C ASN A 140 -1.16 -16.25 -7.96
N PHE A 141 -0.79 -15.03 -8.29
CA PHE A 141 -0.31 -14.11 -7.26
C PHE A 141 -1.45 -13.70 -6.32
N ASN A 142 -1.16 -13.65 -5.03
CA ASN A 142 -2.07 -13.05 -4.07
C ASN A 142 -1.99 -11.53 -4.21
N ILE A 143 -2.96 -10.96 -4.93
CA ILE A 143 -2.99 -9.54 -5.25
C ILE A 143 -4.29 -8.89 -4.81
N THR A 144 -4.15 -7.76 -4.11
CA THR A 144 -5.24 -6.83 -3.78
C THR A 144 -4.99 -5.51 -4.50
N SER A 145 -6.01 -4.93 -5.11
CA SER A 145 -5.89 -3.60 -5.73
C SER A 145 -6.42 -2.51 -4.80
N ASN A 146 -5.64 -1.45 -4.66
CA ASN A 146 -6.02 -0.22 -3.97
C ASN A 146 -6.19 0.89 -5.00
N ILE A 147 -7.39 1.46 -5.13
CA ILE A 147 -7.74 2.41 -6.18
C ILE A 147 -7.98 3.77 -5.56
N SER A 148 -7.09 4.72 -5.84
CA SER A 148 -7.22 6.10 -5.36
C SER A 148 -8.30 6.84 -6.17
N MET A 149 -9.36 7.25 -5.47
CA MET A 149 -10.51 7.95 -6.07
C MET A 149 -10.28 9.46 -6.07
N HIS A 150 -9.44 9.94 -6.97
CA HIS A 150 -9.12 11.36 -7.06
C HIS A 150 -10.32 12.17 -7.56
N PRO A 151 -10.70 13.33 -6.93
CA PRO A 151 -11.90 14.09 -7.29
C PRO A 151 -11.80 14.86 -8.61
N ASN A 152 -10.60 15.09 -9.14
CA ASN A 152 -10.45 15.62 -10.50
C ASN A 152 -11.18 14.72 -11.50
N LYS A 153 -12.00 15.29 -12.38
CA LYS A 153 -12.87 14.55 -13.29
C LYS A 153 -12.12 13.51 -14.12
N SER A 154 -11.02 13.88 -14.77
CA SER A 154 -10.26 12.95 -15.62
C SER A 154 -9.62 11.82 -14.82
N HIS A 155 -9.11 12.11 -13.64
CA HIS A 155 -8.53 11.11 -12.73
C HIS A 155 -9.58 10.19 -12.14
N PHE A 156 -10.75 10.71 -11.83
CA PHE A 156 -11.90 9.93 -11.37
C PHE A 156 -12.38 8.95 -12.43
N GLU A 157 -12.47 9.39 -13.68
CA GLU A 157 -12.85 8.55 -14.83
C GLU A 157 -11.87 7.39 -15.03
N LYS A 158 -10.55 7.60 -14.87
CA LYS A 158 -9.55 6.53 -14.88
C LYS A 158 -9.79 5.49 -13.78
N ALA A 159 -10.13 5.94 -12.56
CA ALA A 159 -10.43 5.05 -11.45
C ALA A 159 -11.71 4.22 -11.71
N ILE A 160 -12.75 4.82 -12.27
CA ILE A 160 -13.97 4.12 -12.68
C ILE A 160 -13.67 3.07 -13.75
N TYR A 161 -12.87 3.42 -14.77
CA TYR A 161 -12.45 2.45 -15.79
C TYR A 161 -11.82 1.19 -15.15
N ILE A 162 -10.95 1.35 -14.15
CA ILE A 162 -10.35 0.20 -13.46
C ILE A 162 -11.39 -0.64 -12.75
N LEU A 163 -12.32 0.00 -12.00
CA LEU A 163 -13.41 -0.69 -11.29
C LEU A 163 -14.33 -1.49 -12.22
N GLU A 164 -14.50 -1.03 -13.45
CA GLU A 164 -15.31 -1.71 -14.45
C GLU A 164 -14.57 -2.86 -15.16
N ASN A 165 -13.25 -2.80 -15.19
CA ASN A 165 -12.43 -3.72 -15.98
C ASN A 165 -11.62 -4.73 -15.14
N LEU A 166 -11.52 -4.56 -13.81
CA LEU A 166 -10.93 -5.57 -12.94
C LEU A 166 -11.93 -6.66 -12.59
N PRO A 167 -11.46 -7.92 -12.47
CA PRO A 167 -12.30 -9.03 -12.03
C PRO A 167 -12.89 -8.80 -10.64
N ARG A 168 -14.20 -8.93 -10.51
CA ARG A 168 -14.92 -8.76 -9.24
C ARG A 168 -14.68 -9.89 -8.22
N SER A 169 -14.02 -10.96 -8.64
CA SER A 169 -13.71 -12.12 -7.80
C SER A 169 -12.56 -11.91 -6.80
N LYS A 170 -11.83 -10.81 -6.93
CA LYS A 170 -10.71 -10.45 -6.04
C LYS A 170 -11.00 -9.17 -5.27
N PRO A 171 -10.52 -9.04 -4.03
CA PRO A 171 -10.79 -7.87 -3.23
C PRO A 171 -10.14 -6.60 -3.81
N HIS A 172 -10.92 -5.54 -3.90
CA HIS A 172 -10.44 -4.21 -4.24
C HIS A 172 -10.72 -3.26 -3.09
N ILE A 173 -9.78 -2.37 -2.82
CA ILE A 173 -9.90 -1.33 -1.80
C ILE A 173 -10.07 0.01 -2.53
N LEU A 174 -11.12 0.76 -2.21
CA LEU A 174 -11.26 2.13 -2.65
C LEU A 174 -10.63 3.04 -1.60
N SER A 175 -9.57 3.72 -1.96
CA SER A 175 -9.02 4.80 -1.14
C SER A 175 -9.62 6.11 -1.60
N ASN A 176 -10.52 6.65 -0.78
CA ASN A 176 -11.01 8.00 -0.99
C ASN A 176 -9.92 8.97 -0.56
N MET A 177 -9.68 9.98 -1.37
CA MET A 177 -8.94 11.13 -0.93
C MET A 177 -9.79 11.84 0.09
N SER A 178 -9.29 11.96 1.29
CA SER A 178 -10.05 12.43 2.44
C SER A 178 -10.68 13.78 2.14
N VAL A 179 -11.98 13.88 2.37
CA VAL A 179 -12.75 15.13 2.28
C VAL A 179 -12.24 16.17 3.29
N ASN A 180 -11.54 15.75 4.32
CA ASN A 180 -10.98 16.58 5.39
C ASN A 180 -9.46 16.39 5.55
N GLY A 181 -8.83 15.65 4.66
CA GLY A 181 -7.40 15.47 4.70
C GLY A 181 -6.71 16.68 4.12
N LEU A 182 -6.22 17.53 4.98
CA LEU A 182 -5.09 18.39 4.68
C LEU A 182 -3.89 17.49 4.39
N ILE A 183 -3.84 16.95 3.19
CA ILE A 183 -2.58 16.52 2.64
C ILE A 183 -2.06 17.78 1.94
N PHE A 184 -1.09 18.45 2.54
CA PHE A 184 -0.42 19.63 2.02
C PHE A 184 -1.29 20.87 1.67
N GLY A 185 -2.35 21.14 2.42
CA GLY A 185 -3.11 22.38 2.32
C GLY A 185 -4.26 22.38 1.31
N ASP A 186 -4.37 21.38 0.45
CA ASP A 186 -5.46 21.28 -0.51
C ASP A 186 -6.57 20.38 0.02
N SER A 187 -7.78 20.92 0.14
CA SER A 187 -8.96 20.13 0.46
C SER A 187 -9.54 19.51 -0.82
N PHE A 188 -9.49 18.19 -0.93
CA PHE A 188 -10.18 17.49 -2.00
C PHE A 188 -11.66 17.34 -1.67
N SER A 189 -12.55 17.83 -2.53
CA SER A 189 -13.99 17.67 -2.39
C SER A 189 -14.56 16.91 -3.59
N TYR A 190 -15.45 15.95 -3.31
CA TYR A 190 -16.18 15.23 -4.35
C TYR A 190 -17.48 15.94 -4.69
N SER A 191 -17.84 15.96 -5.98
CA SER A 191 -19.17 16.37 -6.40
C SER A 191 -20.24 15.37 -5.94
N PRO A 192 -21.51 15.78 -5.82
CA PRO A 192 -22.61 14.86 -5.46
C PRO A 192 -22.70 13.64 -6.38
N SER A 193 -22.40 13.79 -7.68
CA SER A 193 -22.39 12.69 -8.65
C SER A 193 -21.25 11.71 -8.39
N GLN A 194 -20.07 12.20 -8.03
CA GLN A 194 -18.94 11.35 -7.67
C GLN A 194 -19.23 10.56 -6.38
N ILE A 195 -19.78 11.22 -5.36
CA ILE A 195 -20.20 10.57 -4.12
C ILE A 195 -21.21 9.45 -4.40
N LYS A 196 -22.22 9.72 -5.25
CA LYS A 196 -23.21 8.71 -5.65
C LYS A 196 -22.54 7.51 -6.35
N THR A 197 -21.56 7.78 -7.22
CA THR A 197 -20.80 6.75 -7.94
C THR A 197 -19.96 5.92 -6.97
N ILE A 198 -19.19 6.55 -6.08
CA ILE A 198 -18.39 5.85 -5.05
C ILE A 198 -19.30 4.94 -4.20
N LYS A 199 -20.45 5.45 -3.73
CA LYS A 199 -21.42 4.67 -2.96
C LYS A 199 -21.96 3.48 -3.74
N LYS A 200 -22.21 3.63 -5.05
CA LYS A 200 -22.65 2.53 -5.93
C LYS A 200 -21.62 1.40 -5.95
N TYR A 201 -20.34 1.72 -6.13
CA TYR A 201 -19.30 0.70 -6.15
C TYR A 201 -19.03 0.10 -4.77
N SER A 202 -18.97 0.90 -3.72
CA SER A 202 -18.80 0.41 -2.35
C SER A 202 -20.02 -0.38 -1.85
N GLY A 203 -21.23 -0.02 -2.24
CA GLY A 203 -22.47 -0.71 -1.86
C GLY A 203 -22.68 -2.04 -2.59
N SER A 204 -22.44 -2.08 -3.90
CA SER A 204 -22.62 -3.28 -4.74
C SER A 204 -21.50 -4.31 -4.55
N LEU A 205 -20.36 -3.90 -4.02
CA LEU A 205 -19.16 -4.70 -3.89
C LEU A 205 -18.76 -4.93 -2.42
N LYS A 206 -19.72 -4.78 -1.46
CA LYS A 206 -19.48 -4.97 -0.02
C LYS A 206 -18.70 -6.23 0.34
N LYS A 207 -18.77 -7.26 -0.48
CA LYS A 207 -18.02 -8.51 -0.31
C LYS A 207 -16.58 -8.44 -0.85
N TYR A 208 -16.29 -7.54 -1.80
CA TYR A 208 -15.04 -7.50 -2.56
C TYR A 208 -14.34 -6.14 -2.55
N ILE A 209 -15.05 -5.08 -2.13
CA ILE A 209 -14.49 -3.73 -1.99
C ILE A 209 -14.62 -3.29 -0.55
N LYS A 210 -13.48 -3.15 0.11
CA LYS A 210 -13.41 -2.48 1.40
C LYS A 210 -13.26 -0.99 1.13
N CYS A 211 -14.32 -0.23 1.39
CA CYS A 211 -14.25 1.22 1.36
C CYS A 211 -13.75 1.70 2.72
N THR A 212 -12.56 2.27 2.77
CA THR A 212 -12.10 2.97 3.96
C THR A 212 -12.70 4.38 3.94
N TYR A 213 -13.93 4.51 4.44
CA TYR A 213 -14.47 5.81 4.84
C TYR A 213 -13.98 6.07 6.26
N PRO A 214 -13.35 7.19 6.50
CA PRO A 214 -13.21 7.65 7.86
C PRO A 214 -14.51 8.31 8.30
N ASP A 215 -15.52 7.54 8.69
CA ASP A 215 -16.74 8.11 9.26
C ASP A 215 -16.48 8.78 10.62
N ASN A 216 -15.32 8.59 11.23
CA ASN A 216 -14.94 9.19 12.49
C ASN A 216 -13.42 9.18 12.69
N ILE A 217 -12.63 9.76 11.80
CA ILE A 217 -11.26 10.09 12.17
C ILE A 217 -11.31 11.33 13.06
N LYS A 218 -11.32 11.14 14.36
CA LYS A 218 -10.72 12.12 15.25
C LYS A 218 -9.24 12.16 14.88
N TYR A 219 -8.81 13.27 14.29
CA TYR A 219 -7.42 13.50 13.98
C TYR A 219 -6.60 13.32 15.24
N VAL A 220 -5.85 12.24 15.30
CA VAL A 220 -4.79 12.07 16.28
C VAL A 220 -3.58 12.68 15.61
N THR A 221 -3.16 13.86 16.05
CA THR A 221 -1.94 14.49 15.55
C THR A 221 -0.75 13.59 15.86
N HIS A 222 0.34 13.74 15.10
CA HIS A 222 1.58 13.00 15.37
C HIS A 222 2.06 13.19 16.82
N GLN A 223 1.79 14.36 17.43
CA GLN A 223 2.04 14.65 18.84
C GLN A 223 1.13 13.86 19.79
N ASP A 224 -0.15 13.65 19.42
CA ASP A 224 -1.09 12.84 20.23
C ASP A 224 -0.72 11.35 20.22
N LEU A 225 -0.16 10.85 19.12
CA LEU A 225 0.36 9.47 19.04
C LEU A 225 1.62 9.29 19.88
N ILE A 226 2.50 10.28 19.89
CA ILE A 226 3.73 10.26 20.71
C ILE A 226 3.38 10.33 22.19
N SER A 227 2.49 11.24 22.60
CA SER A 227 2.11 11.39 24.01
C SER A 227 1.38 10.16 24.56
N LYS A 228 0.45 9.56 23.82
CA LYS A 228 -0.26 8.35 24.26
C LYS A 228 0.61 7.08 24.30
N ASN A 229 1.64 6.99 23.45
CA ASN A 229 2.54 5.84 23.45
C ASN A 229 3.64 5.96 24.53
N LEU A 230 4.06 7.17 24.90
CA LEU A 230 5.04 7.36 25.97
C LEU A 230 4.51 6.99 27.36
N ASP A 231 3.22 7.12 27.59
CA ASP A 231 2.61 6.74 28.89
C ASP A 231 2.45 5.22 29.04
N ASN A 232 2.42 4.46 27.95
CA ASN A 232 2.35 2.99 27.97
C ASN A 232 3.73 2.30 28.08
N PHE A 233 4.84 3.04 28.00
CA PHE A 233 6.20 2.51 28.13
C PHE A 233 6.85 2.81 29.48
N LYS A 234 6.10 3.39 30.43
CA LYS A 234 6.54 3.58 31.84
C LYS A 234 5.95 2.49 32.72
N GLY A 235 6.25 1.25 32.40
CA GLY A 235 5.90 0.08 33.20
C GLY A 235 7.07 -0.87 33.26
#